data_af8fc8ad92e13612a9c4b968a9b38621
#
_entry.id   af8fc8ad92e13612a9c4b968a9b38621
#
_cell.length_a   1.000
_cell.length_b   1.000
_cell.length_c   1.000
_cell.angle_alpha   90.00
_cell.angle_beta   90.00
_cell.angle_gamma   90.00
#
_symmetry.space_group_name_H-M   'P 1'
#
loop_
_entity.id
_entity.type
_entity.pdbx_description
1 polymer ?
#
loop_
_entity_poly.entity_id
_entity_poly.type
_entity_poly.pdbx_seq_one_letter_code
_entity_poly.pdbx_strand_id
1 'polypeptide(L)'
;MGVQKTYGYATSKGVAGGIYDMFHYPVDSRFNEEATGKLHFGVGVVTGKVPGSSVALPTSASTADNFEGVVINGFDRQQDLEGKLYVLNNQNVGVMRRGRVWVRLATGAAPAYGDALNMIVEGDEAGCFAKEGGIAIPGRFIGAASNGVAPVELYGVPAASGADGHAASTDDAKPTV
;
A
#
# COMPACT_ATOMS: atom_id res chain seq x y z
N MET A 1 -2.26 24.71 -35.15
CA MET A 1 -2.70 24.50 -33.76
C MET A 1 -4.09 23.89 -33.79
N GLY A 2 -4.24 22.66 -33.33
CA GLY A 2 -5.57 22.03 -33.23
C GLY A 2 -6.27 22.53 -31.97
N VAL A 3 -7.46 23.08 -32.12
CA VAL A 3 -8.33 23.46 -30.99
C VAL A 3 -8.95 22.18 -30.44
N GLN A 4 -8.83 21.94 -29.12
CA GLN A 4 -9.50 20.82 -28.46
C GLN A 4 -11.02 21.01 -28.58
N LYS A 5 -11.67 20.13 -29.33
CA LYS A 5 -13.12 20.20 -29.61
C LYS A 5 -13.99 19.33 -28.69
N THR A 6 -13.37 18.50 -27.86
CA THR A 6 -14.11 17.56 -26.99
C THR A 6 -13.49 17.57 -25.61
N TYR A 7 -14.30 17.79 -24.61
CA TYR A 7 -13.95 17.64 -23.19
C TYR A 7 -14.50 16.30 -22.71
N GLY A 8 -13.62 15.38 -22.33
CA GLY A 8 -14.05 14.14 -21.69
C GLY A 8 -14.41 14.40 -20.24
N TYR A 9 -15.57 13.95 -19.82
CA TYR A 9 -15.97 13.93 -18.41
C TYR A 9 -15.38 12.74 -17.62
N ALA A 10 -14.53 11.93 -18.26
CA ALA A 10 -13.85 10.83 -17.60
C ALA A 10 -12.78 11.37 -16.67
N THR A 11 -12.75 10.84 -15.44
CA THR A 11 -11.65 11.06 -14.50
C THR A 11 -10.32 10.77 -15.20
N SER A 12 -9.35 11.66 -15.06
CA SER A 12 -8.03 11.46 -15.66
C SER A 12 -7.44 10.14 -15.16
N LYS A 13 -6.77 9.42 -16.06
CA LYS A 13 -6.09 8.16 -15.71
C LYS A 13 -5.05 8.44 -14.64
N GLY A 14 -5.11 7.68 -13.55
CA GLY A 14 -4.17 7.83 -12.44
C GLY A 14 -2.77 7.33 -12.77
N VAL A 15 -1.85 7.66 -11.92
CA VAL A 15 -0.47 7.15 -11.93
C VAL A 15 -0.26 6.29 -10.71
N ALA A 16 0.62 5.29 -10.81
CA ALA A 16 0.95 4.40 -9.69
C ALA A 16 1.38 5.21 -8.45
N GLY A 17 0.79 4.92 -7.29
CA GLY A 17 1.01 5.64 -6.05
C GLY A 17 0.34 7.02 -5.98
N GLY A 18 -0.39 7.44 -7.02
CA GLY A 18 -1.15 8.68 -7.01
C GLY A 18 -2.35 8.59 -6.07
N ILE A 19 -2.61 9.66 -5.31
CA ILE A 19 -3.82 9.78 -4.48
C ILE A 19 -5.02 9.93 -5.41
N TYR A 20 -6.08 9.14 -5.16
CA TYR A 20 -7.26 9.13 -6.01
C TYR A 20 -8.15 10.34 -5.78
N ASP A 21 -8.36 10.70 -4.50
CA ASP A 21 -9.16 11.86 -4.11
C ASP A 21 -8.65 12.47 -2.79
N MET A 22 -9.21 13.61 -2.42
CA MET A 22 -8.87 14.36 -1.21
C MET A 22 -9.55 13.80 0.06
N PHE A 23 -10.02 12.57 0.04
CA PHE A 23 -10.58 11.92 1.22
C PHE A 23 -9.48 11.69 2.25
N HIS A 24 -9.85 11.63 3.54
CA HIS A 24 -8.92 11.45 4.67
C HIS A 24 -7.97 10.26 4.44
N TYR A 25 -6.68 10.55 4.27
CA TYR A 25 -5.64 9.56 3.96
C TYR A 25 -4.44 9.74 4.91
N PRO A 26 -4.32 8.93 5.96
CA PRO A 26 -3.12 8.91 6.76
C PRO A 26 -1.96 8.34 5.93
N VAL A 27 -0.90 9.12 5.82
CA VAL A 27 0.34 8.72 5.18
C VAL A 27 1.44 8.75 6.23
N ASP A 28 2.07 7.60 6.42
CA ASP A 28 3.22 7.46 7.30
C ASP A 28 4.51 7.57 6.50
N SER A 29 5.51 8.21 7.08
CA SER A 29 6.87 8.21 6.54
C SER A 29 7.61 6.97 7.04
N ARG A 30 8.19 6.19 6.14
CA ARG A 30 8.92 4.94 6.42
C ARG A 30 10.24 4.93 5.66
N PHE A 31 11.23 4.20 6.17
CA PHE A 31 12.46 3.93 5.43
C PHE A 31 12.28 2.72 4.51
N ASN A 32 12.75 2.86 3.29
CA ASN A 32 12.81 1.75 2.35
C ASN A 32 13.99 0.83 2.70
N GLU A 33 13.72 -0.42 3.07
CA GLU A 33 14.75 -1.46 3.28
C GLU A 33 14.93 -2.39 2.09
N GLU A 34 14.23 -2.15 0.98
CA GLU A 34 14.37 -2.98 -0.20
C GLU A 34 15.77 -2.85 -0.80
N ALA A 35 16.56 -3.92 -0.68
CA ALA A 35 17.97 -3.92 -1.05
C ALA A 35 18.21 -3.88 -2.57
N THR A 36 17.24 -4.31 -3.36
CA THR A 36 17.37 -4.37 -4.83
C THR A 36 17.21 -3.02 -5.51
N GLY A 37 16.86 -1.95 -4.75
CA GLY A 37 16.58 -0.62 -5.30
C GLY A 37 15.33 -0.59 -6.19
N LYS A 38 14.45 -1.58 -6.08
CA LYS A 38 13.28 -1.76 -6.96
C LYS A 38 11.95 -1.40 -6.30
N LEU A 39 11.94 -0.64 -5.21
CA LEU A 39 10.70 -0.19 -4.62
C LEU A 39 10.03 0.83 -5.54
N HIS A 40 8.94 0.44 -6.17
CA HIS A 40 8.17 1.29 -7.06
C HIS A 40 6.99 1.95 -6.35
N PHE A 41 6.48 3.04 -6.91
CA PHE A 41 5.24 3.65 -6.44
C PHE A 41 4.02 2.78 -6.79
N GLY A 42 3.01 2.80 -5.93
CA GLY A 42 1.78 2.05 -6.12
C GLY A 42 1.88 0.57 -5.79
N VAL A 43 3.00 0.09 -5.24
CA VAL A 43 3.11 -1.27 -4.71
C VAL A 43 2.72 -1.32 -3.24
N GLY A 44 2.23 -2.46 -2.80
CA GLY A 44 2.01 -2.76 -1.40
C GLY A 44 3.32 -3.14 -0.71
N VAL A 45 3.48 -2.74 0.54
CA VAL A 45 4.66 -3.01 1.36
C VAL A 45 4.27 -3.62 2.69
N VAL A 46 5.21 -4.35 3.26
CA VAL A 46 5.09 -4.99 4.57
C VAL A 46 6.09 -4.41 5.55
N THR A 47 5.89 -4.70 6.82
CA THR A 47 6.80 -4.32 7.91
C THR A 47 8.23 -4.79 7.60
N GLY A 48 9.18 -3.87 7.65
CA GLY A 48 10.60 -4.16 7.48
C GLY A 48 11.25 -4.68 8.77
N LYS A 49 12.58 -4.68 8.83
CA LYS A 49 13.36 -5.18 9.97
C LYS A 49 13.12 -4.40 11.25
N VAL A 50 12.83 -3.09 11.11
CA VAL A 50 12.53 -2.23 12.26
C VAL A 50 11.04 -1.88 12.21
N PRO A 51 10.18 -2.60 12.95
CA PRO A 51 8.75 -2.36 12.95
C PRO A 51 8.40 -0.91 13.27
N GLY A 52 7.45 -0.35 12.52
CA GLY A 52 7.02 1.04 12.68
C GLY A 52 7.97 2.09 12.06
N SER A 53 9.17 1.71 11.62
CA SER A 53 10.13 2.64 11.01
C SER A 53 10.47 2.29 9.57
N SER A 54 10.52 1.01 9.22
CA SER A 54 10.94 0.56 7.91
C SER A 54 9.91 -0.33 7.22
N VAL A 55 9.99 -0.37 5.91
CA VAL A 55 9.15 -1.21 5.03
C VAL A 55 9.99 -1.91 3.98
N ALA A 56 9.50 -3.05 3.53
CA ALA A 56 10.09 -3.85 2.46
C ALA A 56 9.02 -4.38 1.52
N LEU A 57 9.43 -4.91 0.37
CA LEU A 57 8.53 -5.67 -0.50
C LEU A 57 8.09 -6.97 0.21
N PRO A 58 6.87 -7.46 -0.07
CA PRO A 58 6.41 -8.71 0.51
C PRO A 58 7.23 -9.90 0.01
N THR A 59 7.23 -10.96 0.80
CA THR A 59 7.84 -12.26 0.50
C THR A 59 6.80 -13.37 0.74
N SER A 60 7.12 -14.60 0.38
CA SER A 60 6.25 -15.76 0.63
C SER A 60 5.84 -15.96 2.10
N ALA A 61 6.63 -15.44 3.04
CA ALA A 61 6.33 -15.46 4.47
C ALA A 61 5.41 -14.31 4.92
N SER A 62 5.06 -13.39 4.03
CA SER A 62 4.21 -12.24 4.38
C SER A 62 2.77 -12.65 4.56
N THR A 63 2.10 -11.98 5.50
CA THR A 63 0.68 -12.17 5.82
C THR A 63 -0.05 -10.84 5.78
N ALA A 64 -1.37 -10.85 5.84
CA ALA A 64 -2.17 -9.63 5.92
C ALA A 64 -1.84 -8.78 7.15
N ASP A 65 -1.41 -9.40 8.25
CA ASP A 65 -1.12 -8.71 9.51
C ASP A 65 0.13 -7.83 9.45
N ASN A 66 1.10 -8.18 8.59
CA ASN A 66 2.30 -7.37 8.41
C ASN A 66 2.23 -6.40 7.22
N PHE A 67 1.08 -6.27 6.59
CA PHE A 67 0.85 -5.27 5.56
C PHE A 67 0.87 -3.85 6.15
N GLU A 68 1.77 -3.00 5.68
CA GLU A 68 1.90 -1.62 6.16
C GLU A 68 1.12 -0.60 5.31
N GLY A 69 0.92 -0.89 4.04
CA GLY A 69 0.17 0.01 3.16
C GLY A 69 0.68 0.02 1.73
N VAL A 70 0.35 1.08 1.01
CA VAL A 70 0.74 1.30 -0.39
C VAL A 70 1.70 2.48 -0.50
N VAL A 71 2.79 2.30 -1.24
CA VAL A 71 3.79 3.36 -1.49
C VAL A 71 3.18 4.44 -2.38
N ILE A 72 3.07 5.65 -1.86
CA ILE A 72 2.55 6.79 -2.61
C ILE A 72 3.66 7.49 -3.43
N ASN A 73 3.24 8.12 -4.53
CA ASN A 73 4.15 8.89 -5.37
C ASN A 73 4.59 10.16 -4.63
N GLY A 74 5.87 10.22 -4.29
CA GLY A 74 6.50 11.33 -3.58
C GLY A 74 7.54 12.07 -4.43
N PHE A 75 8.21 13.05 -3.82
CA PHE A 75 9.22 13.86 -4.49
C PHE A 75 10.59 13.17 -4.57
N ASP A 76 10.91 12.29 -3.62
CA ASP A 76 12.16 11.54 -3.57
C ASP A 76 12.08 10.33 -4.50
N ARG A 77 12.37 10.55 -5.77
CA ARG A 77 12.28 9.55 -6.81
C ARG A 77 13.49 9.57 -7.72
N GLN A 78 13.92 8.40 -8.10
CA GLN A 78 14.90 8.21 -9.16
C GLN A 78 14.24 7.55 -10.36
N GLN A 79 14.81 7.76 -11.52
CA GLN A 79 14.36 7.17 -12.76
C GLN A 79 15.46 6.30 -13.31
N ASP A 80 15.13 5.07 -13.69
CA ASP A 80 16.03 4.20 -14.39
C ASP A 80 16.15 4.57 -15.89
N LEU A 81 17.03 3.88 -16.60
CA LEU A 81 17.24 4.10 -18.04
C LEU A 81 16.01 3.73 -18.88
N GLU A 82 15.09 2.96 -18.34
CA GLU A 82 13.83 2.56 -18.97
C GLU A 82 12.69 3.53 -18.65
N GLY A 83 12.93 4.56 -17.88
CA GLY A 83 11.94 5.57 -17.49
C GLY A 83 11.06 5.17 -16.33
N LYS A 84 11.34 4.06 -15.63
CA LYS A 84 10.59 3.63 -14.44
C LYS A 84 11.07 4.41 -13.21
N LEU A 85 10.11 4.90 -12.44
CA LEU A 85 10.39 5.60 -11.18
C LEU A 85 10.49 4.60 -10.03
N TYR A 86 11.49 4.78 -9.18
CA TYR A 86 11.71 3.97 -7.98
C TYR A 86 12.31 4.80 -6.84
N VAL A 87 12.33 4.20 -5.65
CA VAL A 87 12.94 4.79 -4.46
C VAL A 87 14.12 3.93 -4.04
N LEU A 88 15.26 4.57 -3.80
CA LEU A 88 16.46 3.87 -3.35
C LEU A 88 16.31 3.31 -1.93
N ASN A 89 17.15 2.31 -1.64
CA ASN A 89 17.34 1.79 -0.30
C ASN A 89 17.71 2.94 0.68
N ASN A 90 17.24 2.84 1.90
CA ASN A 90 17.44 3.83 2.98
C ASN A 90 16.87 5.24 2.70
N GLN A 91 16.06 5.43 1.67
CA GLN A 91 15.32 6.67 1.47
C GLN A 91 13.93 6.59 2.12
N ASN A 92 13.40 7.77 2.46
CA ASN A 92 12.05 7.90 2.98
C ASN A 92 11.01 7.68 1.88
N VAL A 93 9.98 6.91 2.22
CA VAL A 93 8.79 6.72 1.38
C VAL A 93 7.54 7.06 2.17
N GLY A 94 6.58 7.68 1.50
CA GLY A 94 5.23 7.82 2.03
C GLY A 94 4.47 6.51 1.83
N VAL A 95 3.88 5.98 2.89
CA VAL A 95 3.07 4.76 2.87
C VAL A 95 1.64 5.11 3.30
N MET A 96 0.68 4.89 2.42
CA MET A 96 -0.73 5.10 2.70
C MET A 96 -1.33 3.84 3.31
N ARG A 97 -1.77 3.94 4.57
CA ARG A 97 -2.38 2.82 5.30
C ARG A 97 -3.88 2.72 5.10
N ARG A 98 -4.54 3.82 4.83
CA ARG A 98 -5.98 3.93 4.63
C ARG A 98 -6.29 5.05 3.64
N GLY A 99 -7.33 4.89 2.83
CA GLY A 99 -7.73 5.91 1.86
C GLY A 99 -7.82 5.35 0.45
N ARG A 100 -7.80 6.24 -0.54
CA ARG A 100 -7.97 5.86 -1.95
C ARG A 100 -6.71 6.22 -2.75
N VAL A 101 -6.14 5.21 -3.41
CA VAL A 101 -4.85 5.33 -4.09
C VAL A 101 -4.85 4.51 -5.38
N TRP A 102 -4.04 4.92 -6.35
CA TRP A 102 -3.80 4.16 -7.56
C TRP A 102 -2.69 3.14 -7.32
N VAL A 103 -3.00 1.86 -7.46
CA VAL A 103 -2.05 0.76 -7.26
C VAL A 103 -1.57 0.16 -8.58
N ARG A 104 -0.37 -0.43 -8.55
CA ARG A 104 0.12 -1.25 -9.66
C ARG A 104 -0.60 -2.59 -9.67
N LEU A 105 -0.97 -3.00 -10.86
CA LEU A 105 -1.58 -4.31 -11.09
C LEU A 105 -0.53 -5.33 -11.50
N ALA A 106 -0.75 -6.57 -11.09
CA ALA A 106 -0.05 -7.72 -11.65
C ALA A 106 -0.40 -7.89 -13.14
N THR A 107 0.50 -8.50 -13.90
CA THR A 107 0.32 -8.72 -15.34
C THR A 107 -0.96 -9.52 -15.61
N GLY A 108 -1.77 -9.00 -16.51
CA GLY A 108 -3.05 -9.63 -16.87
C GLY A 108 -4.19 -9.40 -15.87
N ALA A 109 -3.95 -8.76 -14.75
CA ALA A 109 -5.00 -8.42 -13.80
C ALA A 109 -5.97 -7.37 -14.40
N ALA A 110 -7.25 -7.71 -14.41
CA ALA A 110 -8.33 -6.86 -14.91
C ALA A 110 -9.44 -6.76 -13.86
N PRO A 111 -9.21 -6.00 -12.76
CA PRO A 111 -10.22 -5.83 -11.73
C PRO A 111 -11.37 -4.94 -12.20
N ALA A 112 -12.54 -5.18 -11.60
CA ALA A 112 -13.73 -4.36 -11.73
C ALA A 112 -14.05 -3.66 -10.41
N TYR A 113 -14.99 -2.72 -10.47
CA TYR A 113 -15.49 -2.06 -9.26
C TYR A 113 -16.09 -3.06 -8.27
N GLY A 114 -15.62 -3.05 -7.04
CA GLY A 114 -16.10 -3.91 -5.96
C GLY A 114 -15.32 -5.22 -5.79
N ASP A 115 -14.40 -5.55 -6.71
CA ASP A 115 -13.57 -6.75 -6.60
C ASP A 115 -12.69 -6.70 -5.34
N ALA A 116 -12.41 -7.89 -4.79
CA ALA A 116 -11.50 -8.06 -3.66
C ALA A 116 -10.08 -7.59 -4.00
N LEU A 117 -9.39 -7.06 -3.01
CA LEU A 117 -8.01 -6.59 -3.13
C LEU A 117 -7.05 -7.64 -2.60
N ASN A 118 -6.20 -8.19 -3.45
CA ASN A 118 -5.14 -9.11 -3.07
C ASN A 118 -3.78 -8.55 -3.51
N MET A 119 -2.75 -8.80 -2.71
CA MET A 119 -1.37 -8.39 -2.98
C MET A 119 -0.53 -9.63 -3.30
N ILE A 120 0.16 -9.58 -4.43
CA ILE A 120 1.11 -10.63 -4.84
C ILE A 120 2.33 -10.56 -3.92
N VAL A 121 2.79 -11.71 -3.44
CA VAL A 121 3.87 -11.77 -2.44
C VAL A 121 5.19 -12.36 -2.96
N GLU A 122 5.20 -12.86 -4.19
CA GLU A 122 6.37 -13.55 -4.76
C GLU A 122 6.67 -13.08 -6.18
N GLY A 123 7.93 -13.29 -6.59
CA GLY A 123 8.39 -13.02 -7.94
C GLY A 123 8.63 -11.54 -8.23
N ASP A 124 8.75 -11.22 -9.51
CA ASP A 124 9.01 -9.85 -9.99
C ASP A 124 7.83 -8.90 -9.79
N GLU A 125 6.67 -9.45 -9.48
CA GLU A 125 5.43 -8.71 -9.24
C GLU A 125 5.08 -8.58 -7.76
N ALA A 126 6.01 -8.92 -6.86
CA ALA A 126 5.81 -8.75 -5.42
C ALA A 126 5.41 -7.31 -5.08
N GLY A 127 4.32 -7.17 -4.32
CA GLY A 127 3.71 -5.88 -4.00
C GLY A 127 2.70 -5.37 -5.03
N CYS A 128 2.59 -5.97 -6.23
CA CYS A 128 1.52 -5.66 -7.17
C CYS A 128 0.17 -6.23 -6.71
N PHE A 129 -0.92 -5.67 -7.23
CA PHE A 129 -2.26 -6.04 -6.80
C PHE A 129 -3.03 -6.78 -7.89
N ALA A 130 -3.91 -7.69 -7.47
CA ALA A 130 -4.81 -8.44 -8.32
C ALA A 130 -6.14 -8.68 -7.58
N LYS A 131 -7.16 -9.16 -8.29
CA LYS A 131 -8.43 -9.59 -7.67
C LYS A 131 -8.35 -10.99 -7.06
N GLU A 132 -7.33 -11.76 -7.42
CA GLU A 132 -7.11 -13.15 -7.01
C GLU A 132 -5.61 -13.40 -6.82
N GLY A 133 -5.26 -14.39 -6.01
CA GLY A 133 -3.86 -14.76 -5.73
C GLY A 133 -3.24 -13.93 -4.61
N GLY A 134 -2.07 -14.35 -4.14
CA GLY A 134 -1.36 -13.66 -3.06
C GLY A 134 -2.11 -13.64 -1.72
N ILE A 135 -2.01 -12.55 -1.01
CA ILE A 135 -2.68 -12.34 0.29
C ILE A 135 -3.82 -11.32 0.16
N ALA A 136 -4.95 -11.60 0.81
CA ALA A 136 -6.08 -10.68 0.86
C ALA A 136 -5.76 -9.47 1.75
N ILE A 137 -5.96 -8.27 1.20
CA ILE A 137 -5.75 -7.01 1.90
C ILE A 137 -7.10 -6.38 2.22
N PRO A 138 -7.27 -5.78 3.42
CA PRO A 138 -8.49 -5.06 3.77
C PRO A 138 -8.73 -3.86 2.84
N GLY A 139 -9.54 -4.05 1.83
CA GLY A 139 -9.80 -3.05 0.78
C GLY A 139 -10.58 -3.63 -0.39
N ARG A 140 -10.81 -2.80 -1.37
CA ARG A 140 -11.46 -3.21 -2.63
C ARG A 140 -10.98 -2.38 -3.80
N PHE A 141 -11.17 -2.87 -5.01
CA PHE A 141 -11.06 -2.04 -6.21
C PHE A 141 -12.27 -1.12 -6.36
N ILE A 142 -12.03 0.14 -6.66
CA ILE A 142 -13.07 1.16 -6.87
C ILE A 142 -13.14 1.66 -8.32
N GLY A 143 -12.47 0.98 -9.22
CA GLY A 143 -12.51 1.27 -10.65
C GLY A 143 -11.78 0.22 -11.47
N ALA A 144 -11.95 0.31 -12.79
CA ALA A 144 -11.33 -0.61 -13.73
C ALA A 144 -9.84 -0.31 -13.94
N ALA A 145 -9.12 -1.31 -14.42
CA ALA A 145 -7.72 -1.18 -14.83
C ALA A 145 -7.53 -0.16 -15.96
N SER A 146 -6.47 0.62 -15.88
CA SER A 146 -6.04 1.52 -16.95
C SER A 146 -4.52 1.64 -16.94
N ASN A 147 -3.85 1.22 -18.03
CA ASN A 147 -2.39 1.29 -18.17
C ASN A 147 -1.61 0.62 -17.01
N GLY A 148 -2.04 -0.57 -16.58
CA GLY A 148 -1.38 -1.33 -15.51
C GLY A 148 -1.60 -0.79 -14.09
N VAL A 149 -2.53 0.15 -13.91
CA VAL A 149 -2.93 0.65 -12.60
C VAL A 149 -4.44 0.60 -12.42
N ALA A 150 -4.91 0.50 -11.19
CA ALA A 150 -6.33 0.64 -10.84
C ALA A 150 -6.48 1.40 -9.52
N PRO A 151 -7.59 2.10 -9.32
CA PRO A 151 -7.85 2.77 -8.06
C PRO A 151 -8.42 1.77 -7.04
N VAL A 152 -7.93 1.86 -5.82
CA VAL A 152 -8.38 1.04 -4.70
C VAL A 152 -8.77 1.91 -3.50
N GLU A 153 -9.62 1.35 -2.66
CA GLU A 153 -9.96 1.88 -1.35
C GLU A 153 -9.40 0.94 -0.29
N LEU A 154 -8.49 1.45 0.55
CA LEU A 154 -7.90 0.74 1.68
C LEU A 154 -8.72 1.05 2.93
N TYR A 155 -9.12 0.02 3.67
CA TYR A 155 -9.89 0.19 4.92
C TYR A 155 -9.01 0.40 6.16
N GLY A 156 -7.71 0.29 6.00
CA GLY A 156 -6.74 0.27 7.06
C GLY A 156 -6.45 -1.15 7.55
N VAL A 157 -5.26 -1.34 8.10
CA VAL A 157 -4.91 -2.60 8.78
C VAL A 157 -5.62 -2.59 10.12
N PRO A 158 -6.39 -3.63 10.48
CA PRO A 158 -6.88 -3.77 11.85
C PRO A 158 -5.67 -3.68 12.79
N ALA A 159 -5.79 -2.93 13.89
CA ALA A 159 -4.79 -3.02 14.94
C ALA A 159 -4.68 -4.50 15.30
N ALA A 160 -3.46 -5.05 15.30
CA ALA A 160 -3.25 -6.39 15.80
C ALA A 160 -3.97 -6.48 17.13
N SER A 161 -4.86 -7.45 17.30
CA SER A 161 -5.53 -7.70 18.57
C SER A 161 -4.43 -8.13 19.54
N GLY A 162 -3.80 -7.16 20.17
CA GLY A 162 -2.91 -7.40 21.30
C GLY A 162 -3.74 -8.18 22.30
N ALA A 163 -3.28 -9.35 22.65
CA ALA A 163 -3.76 -10.04 23.81
C ALA A 163 -3.52 -9.09 25.00
N ASP A 164 -4.52 -8.28 25.32
CA ASP A 164 -4.54 -7.47 26.53
C ASP A 164 -4.60 -8.42 27.73
N GLY A 165 -3.43 -8.95 28.05
CA GLY A 165 -3.16 -9.48 29.37
C GLY A 165 -3.07 -8.33 30.38
N HIS A 166 -4.14 -7.54 30.52
CA HIS A 166 -4.29 -6.70 31.69
C HIS A 166 -4.69 -7.62 32.85
N ALA A 167 -3.69 -8.22 33.48
CA ALA A 167 -3.85 -8.84 34.79
C ALA A 167 -4.29 -7.74 35.74
N ALA A 168 -5.56 -7.75 36.10
CA ALA A 168 -6.07 -6.94 37.19
C ALA A 168 -5.28 -7.29 38.47
N SER A 169 -4.44 -6.35 38.88
CA SER A 169 -3.81 -6.40 40.20
C SER A 169 -4.91 -6.17 41.23
N THR A 170 -5.41 -7.25 41.81
CA THR A 170 -6.18 -7.21 43.03
C THR A 170 -5.19 -7.21 44.22
N ASP A 171 -4.72 -6.03 44.57
CA ASP A 171 -4.07 -5.84 45.86
C ASP A 171 -4.87 -4.82 46.67
N ASP A 172 -5.91 -5.31 47.33
CA ASP A 172 -6.66 -4.60 48.34
C ASP A 172 -6.44 -5.31 49.69
N ALA A 173 -5.23 -5.18 50.22
CA ALA A 173 -4.93 -5.55 51.60
C ALA A 173 -5.13 -4.33 52.51
N LYS A 174 -6.34 -4.22 53.06
CA LYS A 174 -6.68 -3.30 54.15
C LYS A 174 -5.95 -3.69 55.41
N PRO A 175 -5.19 -2.79 56.09
CA PRO A 175 -4.67 -3.09 57.42
C PRO A 175 -5.78 -2.94 58.47
N THR A 176 -5.98 -4.00 59.25
CA THR A 176 -6.77 -3.95 60.48
C THR A 176 -5.90 -3.50 61.63
N VAL A 177 -6.41 -2.58 62.39
CA VAL A 177 -5.88 -2.05 63.66
C VAL A 177 -5.75 -3.12 64.70
#